data_76f6d8a9bf0fa7dc0aaad9f9b2b89c69
#
_entry.id   76f6d8a9bf0fa7dc0aaad9f9b2b89c69
#
_cell.length_a   1.000
_cell.length_b   1.000
_cell.length_c   1.000
_cell.angle_alpha   90.00
_cell.angle_beta   90.00
_cell.angle_gamma   90.00
#
_symmetry.space_group_name_H-M   'P 1'
#
loop_
_entity.id
_entity.type
_entity.pdbx_description
1 polymer ?
#
loop_
_entity_poly.entity_id
_entity_poly.type
_entity_poly.pdbx_seq_one_letter_code
_entity_poly.pdbx_strand_id
1 'polypeptide(L)'
;MPRVGDHAGGSFSRLFGFITGRNEARQKIAMTTPVFMTEVDLNRTMAFVIPSKLNSGQVPRSLDGSVTVRELAAGRFAVLRFSGRRNLKHEAEALDRLRTWMAAEGLSESSPAVYGYFDPPWTPGLLRRNEVMLRTEAGQE
;
A
#
# COMPACT_ATOMS: atom_id res chain seq x y z
N MET A 1 -7.99 21.89 -9.11
CA MET A 1 -7.76 20.46 -9.21
C MET A 1 -6.58 20.04 -8.36
N PRO A 2 -6.76 19.17 -7.39
CA PRO A 2 -5.62 18.77 -6.59
C PRO A 2 -4.61 18.01 -7.45
N ARG A 3 -3.37 18.33 -7.27
CA ARG A 3 -2.28 17.66 -7.99
C ARG A 3 -2.08 16.26 -7.40
N VAL A 4 -1.57 15.35 -8.22
CA VAL A 4 -1.30 13.98 -7.75
C VAL A 4 -0.45 13.96 -6.48
N GLY A 5 0.50 14.90 -6.37
CA GLY A 5 1.32 15.04 -5.16
C GLY A 5 0.52 15.50 -3.94
N ASP A 6 -0.48 16.32 -4.14
CA ASP A 6 -1.31 16.81 -3.04
C ASP A 6 -2.20 15.72 -2.47
N HIS A 7 -2.69 14.83 -3.32
CA HIS A 7 -3.46 13.68 -2.87
C HIS A 7 -2.62 12.75 -2.00
N ALA A 8 -1.40 12.45 -2.43
CA ALA A 8 -0.52 11.59 -1.65
C ALA A 8 -0.16 12.24 -0.31
N GLY A 9 0.15 13.54 -0.31
CA GLY A 9 0.43 14.29 0.90
C GLY A 9 -0.77 14.36 1.83
N GLY A 10 -1.95 14.65 1.28
CA GLY A 10 -3.18 14.68 2.04
C GLY A 10 -3.53 13.33 2.63
N SER A 11 -3.34 12.24 1.88
CA SER A 11 -3.58 10.88 2.36
C SER A 11 -2.65 10.54 3.51
N PHE A 12 -1.36 10.85 3.39
CA PHE A 12 -0.41 10.62 4.46
C PHE A 12 -0.81 11.38 5.73
N SER A 13 -1.15 12.66 5.59
CA SER A 13 -1.53 13.48 6.74
C SER A 13 -2.76 12.94 7.46
N ARG A 14 -3.75 12.48 6.72
CA ARG A 14 -4.96 11.89 7.28
C ARG A 14 -4.65 10.60 8.03
N LEU A 15 -3.86 9.71 7.42
CA LEU A 15 -3.48 8.44 8.05
C LEU A 15 -2.59 8.66 9.26
N PHE A 16 -1.60 9.54 9.14
CA PHE A 16 -0.71 9.86 10.24
C PHE A 16 -1.47 10.49 11.40
N GLY A 17 -2.39 11.41 11.11
CA GLY A 17 -3.26 11.99 12.12
C GLY A 17 -4.09 10.92 12.84
N PHE A 18 -4.65 10.00 12.08
CA PHE A 18 -5.45 8.91 12.63
C PHE A 18 -4.64 8.05 13.61
N ILE A 19 -3.44 7.63 13.24
CA ILE A 19 -2.63 6.75 14.11
C ILE A 19 -1.98 7.51 15.27
N THR A 20 -1.92 8.84 15.21
CA THR A 20 -1.37 9.65 16.29
C THR A 20 -2.43 10.20 17.24
N GLY A 21 -3.68 9.75 17.11
CA GLY A 21 -4.72 10.05 18.07
C GLY A 21 -5.98 10.73 17.50
N ARG A 22 -6.01 11.07 16.21
CA ARG A 22 -7.22 11.65 15.59
C ARG A 22 -8.24 10.58 15.24
N ASN A 23 -8.72 9.92 16.28
CA ASN A 23 -9.75 8.90 16.17
C ASN A 23 -10.67 9.00 17.38
N GLU A 24 -11.80 8.31 17.34
CA GLU A 24 -12.83 8.40 18.39
C GLU A 24 -12.31 8.01 19.78
N ALA A 25 -11.32 7.14 19.84
CA ALA A 25 -10.75 6.68 21.11
C ALA A 25 -9.52 7.49 21.55
N ARG A 26 -9.08 8.47 20.75
CA ARG A 26 -7.83 9.22 20.98
C ARG A 26 -6.66 8.28 21.22
N GLN A 27 -6.68 7.14 20.53
CA GLN A 27 -5.69 6.09 20.70
C GLN A 27 -4.54 6.26 19.73
N LYS A 28 -3.30 6.13 20.22
CA LYS A 28 -2.13 6.08 19.37
C LYS A 28 -1.91 4.66 18.89
N ILE A 29 -1.66 4.53 17.59
CA ILE A 29 -1.40 3.24 16.96
C ILE A 29 0.02 3.29 16.40
N ALA A 30 0.81 2.26 16.65
CA ALA A 30 2.18 2.22 16.15
C ALA A 30 2.20 2.16 14.63
N MET A 31 3.07 2.95 14.01
CA MET A 31 3.27 2.90 12.58
C MET A 31 4.10 1.67 12.21
N THR A 32 3.62 0.92 11.24
CA THR A 32 4.31 -0.29 10.77
C THR A 32 4.72 -0.12 9.31
N THR A 33 5.53 -1.04 8.84
CA THR A 33 5.88 -1.15 7.43
C THR A 33 5.31 -2.45 6.87
N PRO A 34 5.01 -2.51 5.58
CA PRO A 34 5.15 -1.46 4.56
C PRO A 34 3.98 -0.47 4.55
N VAL A 35 4.18 0.66 3.88
CA VAL A 35 3.11 1.56 3.48
C VAL A 35 2.69 1.15 2.08
N PHE A 36 1.40 0.93 1.88
CA PHE A 36 0.88 0.50 0.58
C PHE A 36 0.30 1.66 -0.21
N MET A 37 0.57 1.65 -1.51
CA MET A 37 -0.03 2.58 -2.47
C MET A 37 -0.74 1.78 -3.54
N THR A 38 -1.99 2.12 -3.79
CA THR A 38 -2.80 1.51 -4.84
C THR A 38 -3.31 2.57 -5.79
N GLU A 39 -3.28 2.31 -7.08
CA GLU A 39 -3.84 3.21 -8.08
C GLU A 39 -5.01 2.51 -8.78
N VAL A 40 -6.18 3.13 -8.71
CA VAL A 40 -7.40 2.66 -9.38
C VAL A 40 -8.03 3.85 -10.08
N ASP A 41 -8.21 3.76 -11.39
CA ASP A 41 -8.86 4.79 -12.20
C ASP A 41 -8.29 6.18 -11.95
N LEU A 42 -6.97 6.32 -12.00
CA LEU A 42 -6.22 7.56 -11.76
C LEU A 42 -6.27 8.06 -10.31
N ASN A 43 -6.91 7.33 -9.42
CA ASN A 43 -6.93 7.66 -8.00
C ASN A 43 -5.89 6.82 -7.26
N ARG A 44 -5.05 7.48 -6.48
CA ARG A 44 -4.07 6.80 -5.66
C ARG A 44 -4.55 6.76 -4.22
N THR A 45 -4.53 5.56 -3.64
CA THR A 45 -4.93 5.32 -2.26
C THR A 45 -3.73 4.88 -1.46
N MET A 46 -3.58 5.42 -0.27
CA MET A 46 -2.51 5.04 0.64
C MET A 46 -3.10 4.25 1.81
N ALA A 47 -2.41 3.20 2.22
CA ALA A 47 -2.84 2.38 3.34
C ALA A 47 -1.67 2.09 4.28
N PHE A 48 -1.92 2.20 5.57
CA PHE A 48 -0.99 1.76 6.61
C PHE A 48 -1.46 0.41 7.14
N VAL A 49 -0.51 -0.46 7.44
CA VAL A 49 -0.80 -1.75 8.04
C VAL A 49 -0.93 -1.57 9.55
N ILE A 50 -2.04 -2.06 10.10
CA ILE A 50 -2.27 -1.99 11.54
C ILE A 50 -1.44 -3.09 12.21
N PRO A 51 -0.80 -2.81 13.37
CA PRO A 51 -0.05 -3.82 14.10
C PRO A 51 -0.89 -5.07 14.38
N SER A 52 -0.28 -6.23 14.28
CA SER A 52 -0.96 -7.51 14.49
C SER A 52 -1.54 -7.68 15.89
N LYS A 53 -1.07 -6.89 16.86
CA LYS A 53 -1.62 -6.86 18.22
C LYS A 53 -3.05 -6.38 18.29
N LEU A 54 -3.48 -5.58 17.29
CA LEU A 54 -4.83 -5.05 17.21
C LEU A 54 -5.60 -5.83 16.16
N ASN A 55 -6.75 -6.36 16.52
CA ASN A 55 -7.65 -6.91 15.52
C ASN A 55 -8.58 -5.79 15.02
N SER A 56 -9.30 -6.05 13.93
CA SER A 56 -10.14 -5.05 13.29
C SER A 56 -11.21 -4.47 14.22
N GLY A 57 -11.66 -5.25 15.19
CA GLY A 57 -12.67 -4.78 16.16
C GLY A 57 -12.10 -3.86 17.24
N GLN A 58 -10.78 -3.80 17.39
CA GLN A 58 -10.12 -2.96 18.38
C GLN A 58 -9.63 -1.64 17.82
N VAL A 59 -9.74 -1.44 16.50
CA VAL A 59 -9.29 -0.22 15.86
C VAL A 59 -10.37 0.84 15.98
N PRO A 60 -10.05 2.02 16.54
CA PRO A 60 -11.04 3.08 16.67
C PRO A 60 -11.47 3.63 15.31
N ARG A 61 -12.61 4.30 15.27
CA ARG A 61 -13.10 4.94 14.07
C ARG A 61 -12.44 6.29 13.84
N SER A 62 -12.34 6.67 12.59
CA SER A 62 -11.95 8.03 12.20
C SER A 62 -13.00 9.03 12.66
N LEU A 63 -12.53 10.23 13.04
CA LEU A 63 -13.45 11.29 13.51
C LEU A 63 -14.37 11.81 12.40
N ASP A 64 -13.89 11.84 11.16
CA ASP A 64 -14.61 12.46 10.05
C ASP A 64 -14.87 11.51 8.88
N GLY A 65 -14.57 10.21 9.05
CA GLY A 65 -14.77 9.23 8.01
C GLY A 65 -13.71 9.28 6.88
N SER A 66 -12.69 10.12 7.01
CA SER A 66 -11.65 10.23 5.96
C SER A 66 -10.73 9.03 5.90
N VAL A 67 -10.69 8.23 6.95
CA VAL A 67 -9.89 7.01 7.06
C VAL A 67 -10.82 5.85 7.32
N THR A 68 -10.67 4.78 6.56
CA THR A 68 -11.45 3.56 6.74
C THR A 68 -10.51 2.42 7.11
N VAL A 69 -11.02 1.47 7.89
CA VAL A 69 -10.29 0.27 8.27
C VAL A 69 -10.86 -0.89 7.48
N ARG A 70 -10.00 -1.64 6.83
CA ARG A 70 -10.41 -2.79 6.01
C ARG A 70 -9.59 -4.00 6.37
N GLU A 71 -10.22 -5.13 6.33
CA GLU A 71 -9.55 -6.42 6.43
C GLU A 71 -9.27 -6.93 5.02
N LEU A 72 -8.02 -7.29 4.76
CA LEU A 72 -7.67 -7.87 3.47
C LEU A 72 -7.84 -9.38 3.54
N ALA A 73 -8.54 -9.93 2.56
CA ALA A 73 -8.69 -11.38 2.47
C ALA A 73 -7.34 -12.02 2.21
N ALA A 74 -7.11 -13.16 2.81
CA ALA A 74 -5.96 -13.99 2.49
C ALA A 74 -6.00 -14.36 1.01
N GLY A 75 -4.84 -14.53 0.41
CA GLY A 75 -4.75 -14.86 -0.99
C GLY A 75 -3.32 -15.08 -1.42
N ARG A 76 -3.19 -15.35 -2.71
CA ARG A 76 -1.89 -15.55 -3.33
C ARG A 76 -1.49 -14.31 -4.08
N PHE A 77 -0.25 -13.87 -3.91
CA PHE A 77 0.27 -12.67 -4.56
C PHE A 77 1.53 -13.01 -5.34
N ALA A 78 1.65 -12.42 -6.52
CA ALA A 78 2.91 -12.34 -7.23
C ALA A 78 3.58 -11.04 -6.79
N VAL A 79 4.85 -11.11 -6.43
CA VAL A 79 5.58 -9.98 -5.86
C VAL A 79 6.91 -9.82 -6.58
N LEU A 80 7.24 -8.59 -6.94
CA LEU A 80 8.56 -8.25 -7.47
C LEU A 80 9.18 -7.16 -6.60
N ARG A 81 10.40 -7.40 -6.14
CA ARG A 81 11.17 -6.43 -5.38
C ARG A 81 11.95 -5.53 -6.32
N PHE A 82 12.00 -4.26 -5.98
CA PHE A 82 12.84 -3.30 -6.69
C PHE A 82 13.36 -2.26 -5.71
N SER A 83 14.47 -1.62 -6.06
CA SER A 83 15.08 -0.59 -5.23
C SER A 83 14.91 0.77 -5.87
N GLY A 84 15.23 1.80 -5.11
CA GLY A 84 15.20 3.16 -5.61
C GLY A 84 14.17 4.03 -4.93
N ARG A 85 14.23 5.33 -5.20
CA ARG A 85 13.26 6.28 -4.68
C ARG A 85 11.93 6.08 -5.39
N ARG A 86 10.87 6.46 -4.70
CA ARG A 86 9.53 6.41 -5.25
C ARG A 86 9.47 7.24 -6.53
N ASN A 87 9.15 6.59 -7.63
CA ASN A 87 9.15 7.19 -8.96
C ASN A 87 8.14 6.44 -9.83
N LEU A 88 7.24 7.18 -10.47
CA LEU A 88 6.18 6.59 -11.28
C LEU A 88 6.74 5.75 -12.43
N LYS A 89 7.85 6.18 -13.03
CA LYS A 89 8.47 5.43 -14.10
C LYS A 89 9.02 4.09 -13.60
N HIS A 90 9.69 4.10 -12.47
CA HIS A 90 10.23 2.88 -11.87
C HIS A 90 9.12 1.92 -11.45
N GLU A 91 8.02 2.47 -10.93
CA GLU A 91 6.84 1.66 -10.58
C GLU A 91 6.26 0.98 -11.81
N ALA A 92 6.11 1.72 -12.91
CA ALA A 92 5.58 1.17 -14.15
C ALA A 92 6.50 0.09 -14.74
N GLU A 93 7.81 0.32 -14.72
CA GLU A 93 8.78 -0.66 -15.19
C GLU A 93 8.75 -1.94 -14.35
N ALA A 94 8.66 -1.81 -13.03
CA ALA A 94 8.57 -2.95 -12.13
C ALA A 94 7.28 -3.73 -12.36
N LEU A 95 6.17 -3.05 -12.55
CA LEU A 95 4.89 -3.69 -12.85
C LEU A 95 4.93 -4.45 -14.17
N ASP A 96 5.51 -3.87 -15.20
CA ASP A 96 5.65 -4.54 -16.49
C ASP A 96 6.50 -5.81 -16.37
N ARG A 97 7.57 -5.74 -15.60
CA ARG A 97 8.42 -6.92 -15.35
C ARG A 97 7.64 -8.00 -14.59
N LEU A 98 6.86 -7.62 -13.62
CA LEU A 98 6.04 -8.56 -12.85
C LEU A 98 5.00 -9.23 -13.76
N ARG A 99 4.32 -8.45 -14.58
CA ARG A 99 3.33 -8.98 -15.51
C ARG A 99 3.94 -9.93 -16.53
N THR A 100 5.12 -9.60 -17.03
CA THR A 100 5.84 -10.47 -17.96
C THR A 100 6.16 -11.82 -17.32
N TRP A 101 6.66 -11.79 -16.09
CA TRP A 101 6.94 -13.01 -15.35
C TRP A 101 5.68 -13.82 -15.10
N MET A 102 4.60 -13.16 -14.67
CA MET A 102 3.33 -13.84 -14.43
C MET A 102 2.80 -14.52 -15.68
N ALA A 103 2.87 -13.85 -16.82
CA ALA A 103 2.43 -14.43 -18.08
C ALA A 103 3.25 -15.69 -18.43
N ALA A 104 4.55 -15.65 -18.20
CA ALA A 104 5.42 -16.80 -18.43
C ALA A 104 5.09 -17.97 -17.49
N GLU A 105 4.61 -17.68 -16.28
CA GLU A 105 4.22 -18.68 -15.29
C GLU A 105 2.73 -19.10 -15.39
N GLY A 106 1.99 -18.55 -16.33
CA GLY A 106 0.58 -18.85 -16.49
C GLY A 106 -0.32 -18.27 -15.40
N LEU A 107 0.11 -17.20 -14.74
CA LEU A 107 -0.64 -16.56 -13.67
C LEU A 107 -1.44 -15.37 -14.21
N SER A 108 -2.65 -15.21 -13.72
CA SER A 108 -3.52 -14.10 -14.07
C SER A 108 -3.66 -13.15 -12.89
N GLU A 109 -3.67 -11.85 -13.16
CA GLU A 109 -3.90 -10.86 -12.14
C GLU A 109 -5.40 -10.70 -11.85
N SER A 110 -5.76 -10.57 -10.57
CA SER A 110 -7.14 -10.44 -10.13
C SER A 110 -7.40 -9.21 -9.29
N SER A 111 -6.45 -8.29 -9.21
CA SER A 111 -6.60 -7.04 -8.46
C SER A 111 -5.74 -5.95 -9.08
N PRO A 112 -6.01 -4.67 -8.76
CA PRO A 112 -5.09 -3.60 -9.11
C PRO A 112 -3.73 -3.81 -8.47
N ALA A 113 -2.69 -3.23 -9.06
CA ALA A 113 -1.35 -3.31 -8.52
C ALA A 113 -1.25 -2.56 -7.19
N VAL A 114 -0.53 -3.14 -6.25
CA VAL A 114 -0.24 -2.54 -4.95
C VAL A 114 1.26 -2.39 -4.83
N TYR A 115 1.71 -1.19 -4.47
CA TYR A 115 3.13 -0.90 -4.25
C TYR A 115 3.38 -0.80 -2.75
N GLY A 116 4.36 -1.53 -2.27
CA GLY A 116 4.75 -1.49 -0.86
C GLY A 116 6.08 -0.77 -0.70
N TYR A 117 6.13 0.17 0.24
CA TYR A 117 7.34 0.94 0.55
C TYR A 117 7.74 0.64 1.99
N PHE A 118 8.95 0.11 2.17
CA PHE A 118 9.41 -0.44 3.44
C PHE A 118 10.35 0.49 4.20
N ASP A 119 10.85 1.52 3.53
CA ASP A 119 11.90 2.37 4.11
C ASP A 119 11.45 3.81 4.27
N PRO A 120 11.93 4.51 5.32
CA PRO A 120 11.60 5.91 5.50
C PRO A 120 12.21 6.79 4.41
N PRO A 121 11.70 8.03 4.23
CA PRO A 121 12.13 8.90 3.13
C PRO A 121 13.62 9.24 3.13
N TRP A 122 14.27 9.21 4.29
CA TRP A 122 15.69 9.53 4.39
C TRP A 122 16.62 8.38 4.01
N THR A 123 16.09 7.19 3.77
CA THR A 123 16.91 6.06 3.32
C THR A 123 17.46 6.33 1.93
N PRO A 124 18.78 6.15 1.69
CA PRO A 124 19.34 6.34 0.35
C PRO A 124 18.64 5.45 -0.68
N GLY A 125 18.44 5.98 -1.89
CA GLY A 125 17.68 5.29 -2.93
C GLY A 125 18.13 3.86 -3.19
N LEU A 126 19.43 3.62 -3.27
CA LEU A 126 19.98 2.29 -3.54
C LEU A 126 19.67 1.27 -2.44
N LEU A 127 19.41 1.75 -1.22
CA LEU A 127 19.13 0.90 -0.07
C LEU A 127 17.64 0.75 0.21
N ARG A 128 16.79 1.47 -0.52
CA ARG A 128 15.34 1.37 -0.33
C ARG A 128 14.82 0.06 -0.90
N ARG A 129 13.92 -0.55 -0.14
CA ARG A 129 13.23 -1.77 -0.56
C ARG A 129 11.80 -1.43 -0.90
N ASN A 130 11.42 -1.75 -2.12
CA ASN A 130 10.05 -1.56 -2.59
C ASN A 130 9.57 -2.89 -3.17
N GLU A 131 8.27 -3.06 -3.18
CA GLU A 131 7.64 -4.21 -3.81
C GLU A 131 6.45 -3.75 -4.63
N VAL A 132 6.23 -4.42 -5.76
CA VAL A 132 4.97 -4.34 -6.47
C VAL A 132 4.31 -5.70 -6.37
N MET A 133 3.01 -5.71 -6.10
CA MET A 133 2.25 -6.92 -5.84
C MET A 133 0.99 -6.95 -6.69
N LEU A 134 0.69 -8.11 -7.22
CA LEU A 134 -0.56 -8.38 -7.90
C LEU A 134 -1.18 -9.64 -7.30
N ARG A 135 -2.44 -9.55 -6.90
CA ARG A 135 -3.16 -10.73 -6.46
C ARG A 135 -3.37 -11.65 -7.65
N THR A 136 -3.06 -12.91 -7.50
CA THR A 136 -3.29 -13.91 -8.55
C THR A 136 -4.55 -14.69 -8.19
N GLU A 137 -5.25 -15.16 -9.22
CA GLU A 137 -6.31 -16.11 -8.97
C GLU A 137 -5.71 -17.39 -8.45
N ALA A 138 -6.38 -18.00 -7.48
CA ALA A 138 -5.99 -19.31 -6.99
C ALA A 138 -5.93 -20.24 -8.19
N GLY A 139 -4.78 -20.88 -8.37
CA GLY A 139 -4.54 -21.70 -9.53
C GLY A 139 -5.74 -22.56 -9.83
N GLN A 140 -6.24 -22.39 -11.03
CA GLN A 140 -7.31 -23.25 -11.50
C GLN A 140 -6.72 -24.62 -11.77
N GLU A 141 -6.90 -25.45 -10.82
CA GLU A 141 -6.53 -26.84 -10.97
C GLU A 141 -7.71 -27.64 -11.46
#